data_5c744617e2b589fedddd84bfebf70e5e
#
_entry.id   5c744617e2b589fedddd84bfebf70e5e
#
_cell.length_a   1.000
_cell.length_b   1.000
_cell.length_c   1.000
_cell.angle_alpha   90.00
_cell.angle_beta   90.00
_cell.angle_gamma   90.00
#
_symmetry.space_group_name_H-M   'P 1'
#
loop_
_entity.id
_entity.type
_entity.pdbx_description
1 polymer ?
#
loop_
_entity_poly.entity_id
_entity_poly.type
_entity_poly.pdbx_seq_one_letter_code
_entity_poly.pdbx_strand_id
1 'polypeptide(L)'
;MTKHHKIMLAMATVGIAFLSVKPFINPAPLLIWNASESVPIGWYYVAKRQPKIGEIAVIKPAGWVQIYASSRGYLPQNVWLLKLIFASKPSIICRFGIHVFVDGKHVAKAKIMDKMHRVLPVWKGCKALTSTQYFVMGRHRDSFDSRYFGPIEKRQVIGTAFSLSGLLK
;
A
#
# COMPACT_ATOMS: atom_id res chain seq x y z
N MET A 1 -17.12 -45.47 30.20
CA MET A 1 -17.23 -44.54 29.05
C MET A 1 -17.57 -45.38 27.84
N THR A 2 -18.74 -45.20 27.28
CA THR A 2 -19.24 -46.00 26.13
C THR A 2 -18.45 -45.60 24.84
N LYS A 3 -18.46 -46.50 23.85
CA LYS A 3 -17.81 -46.28 22.56
C LYS A 3 -18.23 -44.93 21.90
N HIS A 4 -19.49 -44.57 22.05
CA HIS A 4 -20.05 -43.30 21.56
C HIS A 4 -19.45 -42.07 22.25
N HIS A 5 -19.19 -42.10 23.56
CA HIS A 5 -18.55 -40.98 24.26
C HIS A 5 -17.11 -40.77 23.79
N LYS A 6 -16.36 -41.83 23.49
CA LYS A 6 -15.01 -41.73 22.93
C LYS A 6 -14.98 -41.10 21.53
N ILE A 7 -15.96 -41.47 20.70
CA ILE A 7 -16.08 -40.90 19.34
C ILE A 7 -16.47 -39.41 19.40
N MET A 8 -17.43 -39.05 20.27
CA MET A 8 -17.80 -37.64 20.44
C MET A 8 -16.64 -36.80 20.99
N LEU A 9 -15.88 -37.33 21.93
CA LEU A 9 -14.71 -36.63 22.46
C LEU A 9 -13.62 -36.43 21.39
N ALA A 10 -13.37 -37.44 20.58
CA ALA A 10 -12.42 -37.36 19.45
C ALA A 10 -12.87 -36.34 18.39
N MET A 11 -14.15 -36.30 18.05
CA MET A 11 -14.68 -35.30 17.11
C MET A 11 -14.61 -33.89 17.68
N ALA A 12 -14.90 -33.69 18.97
CA ALA A 12 -14.77 -32.41 19.64
C ALA A 12 -13.33 -31.92 19.68
N THR A 13 -12.36 -32.79 19.99
CA THR A 13 -10.93 -32.42 19.98
C THR A 13 -10.40 -32.07 18.60
N VAL A 14 -10.81 -32.80 17.56
CA VAL A 14 -10.49 -32.49 16.17
C VAL A 14 -11.11 -31.15 15.76
N GLY A 15 -12.36 -30.89 16.11
CA GLY A 15 -13.03 -29.60 15.84
C GLY A 15 -12.33 -28.42 16.51
N ILE A 16 -11.94 -28.58 17.80
CA ILE A 16 -11.20 -27.55 18.55
C ILE A 16 -9.81 -27.34 17.94
N ALA A 17 -9.11 -28.42 17.53
CA ALA A 17 -7.82 -28.31 16.87
C ALA A 17 -7.92 -27.55 15.54
N PHE A 18 -8.96 -27.80 14.72
CA PHE A 18 -9.20 -27.04 13.49
C PHE A 18 -9.49 -25.56 13.73
N LEU A 19 -10.23 -25.22 14.80
CA LEU A 19 -10.52 -23.82 15.17
C LEU A 19 -9.31 -23.13 15.80
N SER A 20 -8.35 -23.88 16.36
CA SER A 20 -7.14 -23.35 16.99
C SER A 20 -6.01 -23.09 15.99
N VAL A 21 -6.08 -23.61 14.77
CA VAL A 21 -5.16 -23.27 13.68
C VAL A 21 -5.50 -21.86 13.20
N LYS A 22 -5.03 -20.84 13.94
CA LYS A 22 -4.92 -19.49 13.35
C LYS A 22 -4.09 -19.63 12.12
N PRO A 23 -4.59 -19.20 10.94
CA PRO A 23 -3.77 -19.23 9.74
C PRO A 23 -2.56 -18.31 9.99
N PHE A 24 -1.39 -18.90 10.18
CA PHE A 24 -0.09 -18.21 10.26
C PHE A 24 0.26 -17.49 8.95
N ILE A 25 -0.60 -17.61 7.97
CA ILE A 25 -0.51 -16.97 6.67
C ILE A 25 -1.44 -15.77 6.75
N ASN A 26 -0.84 -14.57 6.76
CA ASN A 26 -1.59 -13.32 6.57
C ASN A 26 -1.78 -13.16 5.03
N PRO A 27 -2.79 -13.80 4.43
CA PRO A 27 -2.97 -13.76 2.98
C PRO A 27 -3.29 -12.31 2.59
N ALA A 28 -2.67 -11.84 1.50
CA ALA A 28 -3.12 -10.58 0.90
C ALA A 28 -4.63 -10.67 0.65
N PRO A 29 -5.43 -9.68 1.07
CA PRO A 29 -6.87 -9.72 0.86
C PRO A 29 -7.16 -9.77 -0.63
N LEU A 30 -8.19 -10.51 -1.00
CA LEU A 30 -8.70 -10.55 -2.36
C LEU A 30 -9.45 -9.27 -2.72
N LEU A 31 -10.07 -8.61 -1.73
CA LEU A 31 -10.87 -7.39 -1.90
C LEU A 31 -10.45 -6.34 -0.88
N ILE A 32 -10.36 -5.09 -1.34
CA ILE A 32 -10.05 -3.93 -0.51
C ILE A 32 -11.05 -2.82 -0.82
N TRP A 33 -11.62 -2.22 0.23
CA TRP A 33 -12.35 -0.96 0.13
C TRP A 33 -11.37 0.21 0.26
N ASN A 34 -11.29 1.05 -0.77
CA ASN A 34 -10.55 2.31 -0.71
C ASN A 34 -11.48 3.46 -0.34
N ALA A 35 -11.26 4.05 0.81
CA ALA A 35 -12.00 5.21 1.30
C ALA A 35 -11.29 6.54 1.02
N SER A 36 -10.12 6.54 0.37
CA SER A 36 -9.30 7.73 0.16
C SER A 36 -9.28 8.17 -1.31
N GLU A 37 -9.15 9.48 -1.53
CA GLU A 37 -9.07 10.08 -2.86
C GLU A 37 -7.71 9.86 -3.58
N SER A 38 -6.80 9.11 -2.98
CA SER A 38 -5.48 8.79 -3.58
C SER A 38 -5.62 8.05 -4.92
N VAL A 39 -6.63 7.19 -5.00
CA VAL A 39 -7.15 6.55 -6.20
C VAL A 39 -8.68 6.60 -6.10
N PRO A 40 -9.46 6.30 -7.14
CA PRO A 40 -10.92 6.37 -7.05
C PRO A 40 -11.46 5.61 -5.84
N ILE A 41 -12.44 6.19 -5.14
CA ILE A 41 -13.08 5.55 -3.99
C ILE A 41 -13.89 4.35 -4.48
N GLY A 42 -13.84 3.23 -3.77
CA GLY A 42 -14.60 2.03 -4.12
C GLY A 42 -13.90 0.72 -3.81
N TRP A 43 -14.48 -0.37 -4.30
CA TRP A 43 -13.97 -1.72 -4.15
C TRP A 43 -12.91 -2.05 -5.19
N TYR A 44 -11.86 -2.73 -4.74
CA TYR A 44 -10.75 -3.19 -5.57
C TYR A 44 -10.50 -4.68 -5.37
N TYR A 45 -10.40 -5.40 -6.47
CA TYR A 45 -9.86 -6.76 -6.48
C TYR A 45 -8.33 -6.69 -6.49
N VAL A 46 -7.68 -7.55 -5.71
CA VAL A 46 -6.21 -7.60 -5.59
C VAL A 46 -5.67 -8.87 -6.21
N ALA A 47 -4.91 -8.72 -7.29
CA ALA A 47 -4.17 -9.80 -7.91
C ALA A 47 -2.76 -9.89 -7.30
N LYS A 48 -2.32 -11.10 -6.95
CA LYS A 48 -0.96 -11.37 -6.42
C LYS A 48 0.09 -11.32 -7.53
N ARG A 49 0.34 -10.13 -8.07
CA ARG A 49 1.41 -9.87 -9.03
C ARG A 49 1.99 -8.49 -8.82
N GLN A 50 3.19 -8.27 -9.32
CA GLN A 50 3.79 -6.95 -9.30
C GLN A 50 3.07 -6.02 -10.30
N PRO A 51 2.74 -4.78 -9.89
CA PRO A 51 2.11 -3.81 -10.76
C PRO A 51 3.09 -3.24 -11.78
N LYS A 52 2.57 -2.88 -12.95
CA LYS A 52 3.28 -2.11 -13.98
C LYS A 52 3.09 -0.60 -13.75
N ILE A 53 3.87 0.23 -14.44
CA ILE A 53 3.67 1.69 -14.47
C ILE A 53 2.23 1.99 -14.93
N GLY A 54 1.56 2.90 -14.22
CA GLY A 54 0.16 3.26 -14.45
C GLY A 54 -0.86 2.37 -13.71
N GLU A 55 -0.45 1.22 -13.16
CA GLU A 55 -1.33 0.36 -12.36
C GLU A 55 -1.32 0.76 -10.88
N ILE A 56 -2.36 0.38 -10.17
CA ILE A 56 -2.51 0.65 -8.73
C ILE A 56 -1.85 -0.46 -7.94
N ALA A 57 -0.87 -0.09 -7.11
CA ALA A 57 -0.23 -0.97 -6.14
C ALA A 57 -0.97 -0.98 -4.81
N VAL A 58 -1.08 -2.17 -4.21
CA VAL A 58 -1.41 -2.34 -2.79
C VAL A 58 -0.11 -2.42 -2.03
N ILE A 59 0.13 -1.44 -1.15
CA ILE A 59 1.42 -1.24 -0.49
C ILE A 59 1.24 -1.40 1.02
N LYS A 60 2.04 -2.28 1.61
CA LYS A 60 2.21 -2.36 3.07
C LYS A 60 3.30 -1.37 3.45
N PRO A 61 2.97 -0.20 3.99
CA PRO A 61 4.00 0.74 4.40
C PRO A 61 4.83 0.11 5.51
N ALA A 62 6.11 0.45 5.57
CA ALA A 62 7.04 -0.10 6.54
C ALA A 62 7.89 0.99 7.19
N GLY A 63 8.49 0.65 8.35
CA GLY A 63 9.39 1.53 9.05
C GLY A 63 8.75 2.87 9.42
N TRP A 64 9.52 3.94 9.25
CA TRP A 64 9.09 5.28 9.63
C TRP A 64 7.85 5.77 8.87
N VAL A 65 7.63 5.33 7.63
CA VAL A 65 6.45 5.73 6.82
C VAL A 65 5.16 5.27 7.50
N GLN A 66 5.13 4.02 8.00
CA GLN A 66 3.99 3.47 8.74
C GLN A 66 3.74 4.25 10.02
N ILE A 67 4.80 4.47 10.81
CA ILE A 67 4.72 5.18 12.10
C ILE A 67 4.25 6.63 11.86
N TYR A 68 4.84 7.32 10.89
CA TYR A 68 4.49 8.69 10.57
C TYR A 68 3.04 8.82 10.10
N ALA A 69 2.61 7.95 9.18
CA ALA A 69 1.23 7.98 8.67
C ALA A 69 0.19 7.72 9.76
N SER A 70 0.46 6.76 10.66
CA SER A 70 -0.46 6.45 11.77
C SER A 70 -0.48 7.52 12.83
N SER A 71 0.66 8.08 13.24
CA SER A 71 0.73 9.15 14.26
C SER A 71 0.05 10.45 13.81
N ARG A 72 -0.02 10.66 12.48
CA ARG A 72 -0.67 11.83 11.87
C ARG A 72 -2.14 11.60 11.51
N GLY A 73 -2.66 10.38 11.68
CA GLY A 73 -4.02 10.02 11.31
C GLY A 73 -4.24 9.94 9.79
N TYR A 74 -3.17 9.83 9.00
CA TYR A 74 -3.30 9.67 7.53
C TYR A 74 -3.72 8.25 7.16
N LEU A 75 -3.29 7.26 7.96
CA LEU A 75 -3.57 5.87 7.75
C LEU A 75 -3.58 5.14 9.11
N PRO A 76 -4.63 4.40 9.46
CA PRO A 76 -4.61 3.55 10.65
C PRO A 76 -3.45 2.54 10.60
N GLN A 77 -3.03 2.04 11.76
CA GLN A 77 -2.04 0.95 11.81
C GLN A 77 -2.58 -0.28 11.07
N ASN A 78 -1.68 -0.98 10.38
CA ASN A 78 -1.98 -2.20 9.60
C ASN A 78 -2.94 -2.01 8.41
N VAL A 79 -3.23 -0.76 8.01
CA VAL A 79 -3.95 -0.47 6.77
C VAL A 79 -2.96 -0.23 5.64
N TRP A 80 -3.31 -0.68 4.45
CA TRP A 80 -2.46 -0.60 3.26
C TRP A 80 -2.76 0.64 2.43
N LEU A 81 -1.73 1.14 1.74
CA LEU A 81 -1.86 2.26 0.81
C LEU A 81 -2.21 1.74 -0.59
N LEU A 82 -3.15 2.40 -1.26
CA LEU A 82 -3.38 2.23 -2.69
C LEU A 82 -2.80 3.44 -3.41
N LYS A 83 -1.81 3.21 -4.29
CA LYS A 83 -1.13 4.27 -5.05
C LYS A 83 -0.82 3.80 -6.46
N LEU A 84 -0.80 4.74 -7.41
CA LEU A 84 -0.32 4.47 -8.77
C LEU A 84 1.19 4.25 -8.77
N ILE A 85 1.67 3.24 -9.50
CA ILE A 85 3.07 3.15 -9.87
C ILE A 85 3.33 4.24 -10.90
N PHE A 86 4.03 5.27 -10.49
CA PHE A 86 4.31 6.42 -11.35
C PHE A 86 5.60 6.24 -12.15
N ALA A 87 6.64 5.68 -11.51
CA ALA A 87 7.90 5.37 -12.16
C ALA A 87 8.59 4.14 -11.56
N SER A 88 9.46 3.52 -12.35
CA SER A 88 10.35 2.41 -11.97
C SER A 88 11.65 2.53 -12.75
N LYS A 89 12.64 1.65 -12.51
CA LYS A 89 13.87 1.58 -13.33
C LYS A 89 13.50 1.58 -14.83
N PRO A 90 14.19 2.38 -15.68
CA PRO A 90 15.45 3.11 -15.42
C PRO A 90 15.28 4.57 -14.95
N SER A 91 14.09 5.02 -14.55
CA SER A 91 13.81 6.43 -14.27
C SER A 91 14.66 7.03 -13.16
N ILE A 92 14.95 8.33 -13.32
CA ILE A 92 15.60 9.19 -12.33
C ILE A 92 14.53 10.11 -11.73
N ILE A 93 14.39 10.07 -10.40
CA ILE A 93 13.50 10.96 -9.65
C ILE A 93 14.31 12.05 -8.97
N CYS A 94 13.84 13.30 -9.05
CA CYS A 94 14.48 14.44 -8.40
C CYS A 94 13.46 15.24 -7.58
N ARG A 95 13.91 15.79 -6.45
CA ARG A 95 13.12 16.75 -5.68
C ARG A 95 13.99 17.97 -5.32
N PHE A 96 13.52 19.15 -5.76
CA PHE A 96 14.12 20.45 -5.46
C PHE A 96 13.05 21.33 -4.79
N GLY A 97 13.22 21.52 -3.48
CA GLY A 97 12.20 22.20 -2.66
C GLY A 97 10.88 21.47 -2.69
N ILE A 98 9.84 22.11 -3.25
CA ILE A 98 8.51 21.52 -3.41
C ILE A 98 8.33 20.82 -4.76
N HIS A 99 9.23 21.00 -5.71
CA HIS A 99 9.09 20.49 -7.07
C HIS A 99 9.66 19.07 -7.20
N VAL A 100 8.86 18.18 -7.78
CA VAL A 100 9.23 16.79 -8.04
C VAL A 100 9.30 16.56 -9.54
N PHE A 101 10.36 15.89 -9.97
CA PHE A 101 10.65 15.59 -11.37
C PHE A 101 10.85 14.08 -11.55
N VAL A 102 10.47 13.57 -12.70
CA VAL A 102 10.79 12.22 -13.17
C VAL A 102 11.35 12.35 -14.58
N ASP A 103 12.55 11.83 -14.80
CA ASP A 103 13.28 11.89 -16.07
C ASP A 103 13.33 13.32 -16.66
N GLY A 104 13.64 14.29 -15.79
CA GLY A 104 13.72 15.71 -16.12
C GLY A 104 12.39 16.44 -16.28
N LYS A 105 11.26 15.73 -16.32
CA LYS A 105 9.92 16.34 -16.44
C LYS A 105 9.34 16.67 -15.06
N HIS A 106 8.84 17.89 -14.87
CA HIS A 106 8.11 18.28 -13.68
C HIS A 106 6.78 17.52 -13.60
N VAL A 107 6.57 16.74 -12.55
CA VAL A 107 5.40 15.86 -12.40
C VAL A 107 4.47 16.25 -11.26
N ALA A 108 4.98 16.92 -10.23
CA ALA A 108 4.17 17.31 -9.09
C ALA A 108 4.81 18.42 -8.26
N LYS A 109 3.97 19.09 -7.46
CA LYS A 109 4.39 19.93 -6.34
C LYS A 109 4.02 19.24 -5.02
N ALA A 110 5.00 19.04 -4.15
CA ALA A 110 4.78 18.58 -2.79
C ALA A 110 4.35 19.77 -1.93
N LYS A 111 3.51 19.54 -0.92
CA LYS A 111 3.18 20.56 0.09
C LYS A 111 4.28 20.63 1.15
N ILE A 112 4.40 21.76 1.81
CA ILE A 112 5.30 21.97 2.96
C ILE A 112 4.60 21.48 4.23
N MET A 113 3.28 21.69 4.34
CA MET A 113 2.46 21.34 5.50
C MET A 113 1.21 20.55 5.08
N ASP A 114 0.70 19.75 6.00
CA ASP A 114 -0.57 19.07 5.86
C ASP A 114 -1.76 20.02 6.18
N LYS A 115 -2.99 19.48 6.13
CA LYS A 115 -4.22 20.25 6.42
C LYS A 115 -4.31 20.75 7.87
N MET A 116 -3.50 20.19 8.77
CA MET A 116 -3.41 20.58 10.18
C MET A 116 -2.17 21.45 10.47
N HIS A 117 -1.59 22.08 9.44
CA HIS A 117 -0.40 22.93 9.52
C HIS A 117 0.85 22.26 10.12
N ARG A 118 0.96 20.93 10.00
CA ARG A 118 2.11 20.17 10.47
C ARG A 118 3.08 19.92 9.30
N VAL A 119 4.36 20.12 9.53
CA VAL A 119 5.41 20.00 8.50
C VAL A 119 5.45 18.57 7.93
N LEU A 120 5.48 18.46 6.60
CA LEU A 120 5.58 17.20 5.87
C LEU A 120 7.04 16.82 5.62
N PRO A 121 7.34 15.50 5.50
CA PRO A 121 8.70 15.04 5.25
C PRO A 121 9.23 15.53 3.90
N VAL A 122 10.53 15.74 3.86
CA VAL A 122 11.24 16.24 2.67
C VAL A 122 12.46 15.37 2.42
N TRP A 123 12.53 14.79 1.22
CA TRP A 123 13.80 14.29 0.66
C TRP A 123 14.30 15.28 -0.39
N LYS A 124 15.62 15.25 -0.69
CA LYS A 124 16.27 16.23 -1.58
C LYS A 124 17.17 15.52 -2.59
N GLY A 125 17.41 16.20 -3.72
CA GLY A 125 18.31 15.77 -4.76
C GLY A 125 17.71 14.76 -5.72
N CYS A 126 18.55 14.10 -6.50
CA CYS A 126 18.17 13.11 -7.51
C CYS A 126 18.53 11.69 -7.07
N LYS A 127 17.70 10.72 -7.45
CA LYS A 127 17.91 9.29 -7.20
C LYS A 127 17.53 8.49 -8.44
N ALA A 128 18.44 7.67 -8.95
CA ALA A 128 18.10 6.66 -9.96
C ALA A 128 17.34 5.52 -9.28
N LEU A 129 16.20 5.12 -9.84
CA LEU A 129 15.44 3.99 -9.32
C LEU A 129 16.15 2.67 -9.61
N THR A 130 16.31 1.85 -8.60
CA THR A 130 16.87 0.49 -8.74
C THR A 130 15.83 -0.47 -9.30
N SER A 131 16.26 -1.68 -9.67
CA SER A 131 15.35 -2.74 -10.12
C SER A 131 14.35 -3.18 -9.05
N THR A 132 14.65 -2.89 -7.78
CA THR A 132 13.82 -3.24 -6.62
C THR A 132 12.90 -2.12 -6.14
N GLN A 133 12.87 -0.97 -6.84
CA GLN A 133 12.17 0.21 -6.38
C GLN A 133 11.05 0.66 -7.30
N TYR A 134 10.05 1.29 -6.70
CA TYR A 134 8.99 2.05 -7.37
C TYR A 134 8.90 3.46 -6.79
N PHE A 135 8.52 4.40 -7.65
CA PHE A 135 8.06 5.72 -7.24
C PHE A 135 6.53 5.74 -7.40
N VAL A 136 5.81 5.99 -6.31
CA VAL A 136 4.35 5.87 -6.26
C VAL A 136 3.70 7.21 -5.95
N MET A 137 2.57 7.49 -6.62
CA MET A 137 1.83 8.74 -6.41
C MET A 137 0.32 8.47 -6.33
N GLY A 138 -0.35 9.23 -5.50
CA GLY A 138 -1.81 9.34 -5.52
C GLY A 138 -2.26 10.40 -6.53
N ARG A 139 -3.46 10.25 -7.08
CA ARG A 139 -4.06 11.24 -8.00
C ARG A 139 -4.37 12.55 -7.28
N HIS A 140 -4.81 12.48 -6.03
CA HIS A 140 -5.15 13.67 -5.25
C HIS A 140 -3.89 14.41 -4.80
N ARG A 141 -3.93 15.75 -4.86
CA ARG A 141 -2.79 16.62 -4.49
C ARG A 141 -2.36 16.48 -3.04
N ASP A 142 -3.28 16.12 -2.14
CA ASP A 142 -3.04 15.96 -0.70
C ASP A 142 -2.64 14.51 -0.33
N SER A 143 -2.45 13.65 -1.33
CA SER A 143 -2.06 12.28 -1.06
C SER A 143 -0.67 12.20 -0.43
N PHE A 144 -0.54 11.50 0.68
CA PHE A 144 0.73 11.17 1.29
C PHE A 144 1.35 9.98 0.54
N ASP A 145 2.42 10.23 -0.22
CA ASP A 145 3.03 9.29 -1.16
C ASP A 145 4.52 9.59 -1.38
N SER A 146 5.12 9.06 -2.44
CA SER A 146 6.55 9.21 -2.74
C SER A 146 7.02 10.66 -2.91
N ARG A 147 6.11 11.60 -3.08
CA ARG A 147 6.46 13.03 -3.00
C ARG A 147 7.09 13.37 -1.66
N TYR A 148 6.74 12.65 -0.59
CA TYR A 148 7.16 12.91 0.78
C TYR A 148 8.14 11.88 1.33
N PHE A 149 7.95 10.60 1.03
CA PHE A 149 8.77 9.53 1.59
C PHE A 149 9.81 8.95 0.60
N GLY A 150 9.81 9.43 -0.66
CA GLY A 150 10.72 8.90 -1.68
C GLY A 150 10.25 7.56 -2.26
N PRO A 151 11.15 6.81 -2.93
CA PRO A 151 10.81 5.51 -3.50
C PRO A 151 10.50 4.47 -2.43
N ILE A 152 9.68 3.49 -2.79
CA ILE A 152 9.38 2.30 -1.98
C ILE A 152 10.07 1.07 -2.57
N GLU A 153 10.30 0.05 -1.72
CA GLU A 153 10.80 -1.24 -2.17
C GLU A 153 9.67 -2.12 -2.72
N LYS A 154 9.91 -2.86 -3.80
CA LYS A 154 8.94 -3.79 -4.41
C LYS A 154 8.42 -4.83 -3.43
N ARG A 155 9.23 -5.23 -2.44
CA ARG A 155 8.82 -6.17 -1.37
C ARG A 155 7.70 -5.62 -0.47
N GLN A 156 7.47 -4.31 -0.47
CA GLN A 156 6.36 -3.68 0.25
C GLN A 156 5.05 -3.78 -0.53
N VAL A 157 5.11 -4.13 -1.83
CA VAL A 157 3.94 -4.29 -2.69
C VAL A 157 3.38 -5.69 -2.52
N ILE A 158 2.13 -5.78 -2.08
CA ILE A 158 1.40 -7.02 -1.83
C ILE A 158 0.77 -7.55 -3.12
N GLY A 159 0.37 -6.63 -4.01
CA GLY A 159 -0.27 -6.97 -5.26
C GLY A 159 -0.70 -5.75 -6.07
N THR A 160 -1.36 -6.03 -7.19
CA THR A 160 -1.97 -5.04 -8.08
C THR A 160 -3.46 -4.95 -7.82
N ALA A 161 -3.98 -3.74 -7.64
CA ALA A 161 -5.40 -3.48 -7.41
C ALA A 161 -6.12 -3.08 -8.69
N PHE A 162 -7.28 -3.69 -8.94
CA PHE A 162 -8.19 -3.40 -10.05
C PHE A 162 -9.52 -2.90 -9.50
N SER A 163 -9.98 -1.73 -9.98
CA SER A 163 -11.27 -1.18 -9.57
C SER A 163 -12.41 -2.04 -10.09
N LEU A 164 -13.32 -2.44 -9.20
CA LEU A 164 -14.53 -3.16 -9.59
C LEU A 164 -15.53 -2.26 -10.32
N SER A 165 -15.55 -0.95 -10.04
CA SER A 165 -16.41 0.00 -10.75
C SER A 165 -16.04 0.16 -12.23
N GLY A 166 -14.80 -0.17 -12.61
CA GLY A 166 -14.35 -0.19 -14.00
C GLY A 166 -14.67 -1.49 -14.76
N LEU A 167 -15.02 -2.56 -14.05
CA LEU A 167 -15.39 -3.86 -14.63
C LEU A 167 -16.89 -3.96 -14.93
N LEU A 168 -17.68 -3.02 -14.38
CA LEU A 168 -19.15 -2.99 -14.51
C LEU A 168 -19.62 -1.99 -15.61
N LYS A 169 -18.70 -1.45 -16.39
CA LYS A 169 -18.92 -0.67 -17.61
C LYS A 169 -18.47 -1.50 -18.81
#